data_a5e000eee6a98524249b6569bd3a9d27
#
_entry.id   a5e000eee6a98524249b6569bd3a9d27
#
_cell.length_a   1.000
_cell.length_b   1.000
_cell.length_c   1.000
_cell.angle_alpha   90.00
_cell.angle_beta   90.00
_cell.angle_gamma   90.00
#
_symmetry.space_group_name_H-M   'P 1'
#
loop_
_entity.id
_entity.type
_entity.pdbx_description
1 polymer ?
#
loop_
_entity_poly.entity_id
_entity_poly.type
_entity_poly.pdbx_seq_one_letter_code
_entity_poly.pdbx_strand_id
1 'polypeptide(L)'
;MTNDRSSVEAVVQQYFDGLYECDTEKLADAFHPSADLRWLEKGELKVITVPNWLERLKKLPSAKSEGKTREDFIVTIDRSDDNTAFVKVRCQWPPRYFTDYLVAMKLPDGWRIVSKSYRYDLRD
;
A
#
# COMPACT_ATOMS: atom_id res chain seq x y z
N MET A 1 6.78 18.45 4.98
CA MET A 1 7.84 17.45 4.78
C MET A 1 7.74 16.83 3.40
N THR A 2 8.88 16.68 2.76
CA THR A 2 8.93 16.03 1.45
C THR A 2 8.91 14.51 1.65
N ASN A 3 8.06 13.83 0.89
CA ASN A 3 8.06 12.37 0.88
C ASN A 3 9.33 11.86 0.18
N ASP A 4 9.84 10.75 0.67
CA ASP A 4 11.05 10.13 0.12
C ASP A 4 10.67 8.90 -0.70
N ARG A 5 10.96 8.93 -2.01
CA ARG A 5 10.74 7.83 -2.93
C ARG A 5 12.04 7.46 -3.66
N SER A 6 13.17 7.66 -2.98
CA SER A 6 14.49 7.40 -3.57
C SER A 6 14.84 5.92 -3.62
N SER A 7 14.12 5.06 -2.90
CA SER A 7 14.34 3.62 -2.88
C SER A 7 13.02 2.88 -2.77
N VAL A 8 13.05 1.58 -3.06
CA VAL A 8 11.88 0.70 -2.86
C VAL A 8 11.45 0.72 -1.40
N GLU A 9 12.41 0.60 -0.50
CA GLU A 9 12.15 0.60 0.94
C GLU A 9 11.47 1.90 1.38
N ALA A 10 11.91 3.03 0.85
CA ALA A 10 11.37 4.34 1.20
C ALA A 10 9.91 4.49 0.74
N VAL A 11 9.58 4.08 -0.50
CA VAL A 11 8.21 4.21 -0.99
C VAL A 11 7.27 3.25 -0.25
N VAL A 12 7.75 2.05 0.13
CA VAL A 12 6.95 1.11 0.91
C VAL A 12 6.71 1.67 2.33
N GLN A 13 7.72 2.29 2.93
CA GLN A 13 7.54 2.93 4.24
C GLN A 13 6.51 4.05 4.16
N GLN A 14 6.53 4.85 3.10
CA GLN A 14 5.54 5.88 2.87
C GLN A 14 4.13 5.29 2.74
N TYR A 15 4.00 4.16 2.07
CA TYR A 15 2.75 3.42 1.96
C TYR A 15 2.24 2.98 3.34
N PHE A 16 3.11 2.38 4.15
CA PHE A 16 2.75 1.96 5.51
C PHE A 16 2.27 3.14 6.35
N ASP A 17 3.01 4.24 6.31
CA ASP A 17 2.67 5.45 7.08
C ASP A 17 1.32 6.02 6.60
N GLY A 18 1.12 6.07 5.29
CA GLY A 18 -0.12 6.58 4.72
C GLY A 18 -1.33 5.74 5.10
N LEU A 19 -1.17 4.41 5.12
CA LEU A 19 -2.25 3.52 5.56
C LEU A 19 -2.59 3.74 7.04
N TYR A 20 -1.58 3.75 7.90
CA TYR A 20 -1.81 3.88 9.34
C TYR A 20 -2.44 5.22 9.71
N GLU A 21 -1.98 6.27 9.07
CA GLU A 21 -2.47 7.63 9.31
C GLU A 21 -3.72 7.96 8.51
N CYS A 22 -4.12 7.10 7.57
CA CYS A 22 -5.17 7.36 6.59
C CYS A 22 -4.91 8.68 5.85
N ASP A 23 -3.64 8.90 5.50
CA ASP A 23 -3.18 10.11 4.82
C ASP A 23 -3.22 9.89 3.31
N THR A 24 -4.31 10.36 2.69
CA THR A 24 -4.55 10.12 1.27
C THR A 24 -3.56 10.84 0.36
N GLU A 25 -2.98 11.95 0.80
CA GLU A 25 -1.94 12.64 0.03
C GLU A 25 -0.65 11.81 -0.01
N LYS A 26 -0.27 11.24 1.14
CA LYS A 26 0.88 10.36 1.24
C LYS A 26 0.71 9.12 0.36
N LEU A 27 -0.48 8.54 0.38
CA LEU A 27 -0.80 7.37 -0.44
C LEU A 27 -0.82 7.71 -1.93
N ALA A 28 -1.40 8.85 -2.29
CA ALA A 28 -1.43 9.29 -3.68
C ALA A 28 -0.03 9.51 -4.25
N ASP A 29 0.91 9.94 -3.42
CA ASP A 29 2.30 10.12 -3.83
C ASP A 29 3.05 8.79 -3.93
N ALA A 30 2.74 7.82 -3.05
CA ALA A 30 3.39 6.51 -3.07
C ALA A 30 2.94 5.65 -4.26
N PHE A 31 1.72 5.84 -4.75
CA PHE A 31 1.18 5.08 -5.87
C PHE A 31 1.21 5.90 -7.15
N HIS A 32 1.40 5.21 -8.28
CA HIS A 32 1.16 5.84 -9.57
C HIS A 32 -0.35 5.98 -9.78
N PRO A 33 -0.83 7.10 -10.37
CA PRO A 33 -2.28 7.30 -10.57
C PRO A 33 -2.97 6.23 -11.40
N SER A 34 -2.24 5.53 -12.28
CA SER A 34 -2.79 4.45 -13.10
C SER A 34 -2.89 3.12 -12.35
N ALA A 35 -2.38 3.05 -11.12
CA ALA A 35 -2.39 1.81 -10.36
C ALA A 35 -3.80 1.44 -9.92
N ASP A 36 -4.02 0.15 -9.73
CA ASP A 36 -5.25 -0.34 -9.15
C ASP A 36 -4.95 -1.37 -8.06
N LEU A 37 -5.97 -1.69 -7.28
CA LEU A 37 -5.92 -2.67 -6.21
C LEU A 37 -6.86 -3.81 -6.58
N ARG A 38 -6.40 -5.06 -6.36
CA ARG A 38 -7.15 -6.26 -6.72
C ARG A 38 -7.19 -7.22 -5.53
N TRP A 39 -8.34 -7.87 -5.36
CA TRP A 39 -8.52 -8.88 -4.32
C TRP A 39 -9.65 -9.82 -4.72
N LEU A 40 -9.70 -10.97 -4.06
CA LEU A 40 -10.81 -11.90 -4.24
C LEU A 40 -11.81 -11.73 -3.09
N GLU A 41 -13.08 -11.70 -3.44
CA GLU A 41 -14.16 -11.66 -2.47
C GLU A 41 -15.20 -12.69 -2.88
N LYS A 42 -15.36 -13.72 -2.05
CA LYS A 42 -16.30 -14.83 -2.34
C LYS A 42 -16.08 -15.43 -3.74
N GLY A 43 -14.82 -15.58 -4.13
CA GLY A 43 -14.45 -16.14 -5.42
C GLY A 43 -14.51 -15.18 -6.60
N GLU A 44 -14.92 -13.93 -6.39
CA GLU A 44 -14.97 -12.93 -7.45
C GLU A 44 -13.77 -12.01 -7.38
N LEU A 45 -13.19 -11.70 -8.53
CA LEU A 45 -12.12 -10.72 -8.62
C LEU A 45 -12.71 -9.32 -8.52
N LYS A 46 -12.26 -8.57 -7.51
CA LYS A 46 -12.62 -7.16 -7.33
C LYS A 46 -11.45 -6.29 -7.73
N VAL A 47 -11.75 -5.13 -8.29
CA VAL A 47 -10.75 -4.16 -8.72
C VAL A 47 -11.25 -2.78 -8.33
N ILE A 48 -10.35 -1.96 -7.79
CA ILE A 48 -10.63 -0.55 -7.53
C ILE A 48 -9.43 0.27 -7.98
N THR A 49 -9.69 1.41 -8.62
CA THR A 49 -8.63 2.33 -9.01
C THR A 49 -8.08 3.05 -7.76
N VAL A 50 -6.83 3.51 -7.84
CA VAL A 50 -6.25 4.28 -6.73
C VAL A 50 -7.09 5.52 -6.40
N PRO A 51 -7.51 6.36 -7.37
CA PRO A 51 -8.35 7.52 -7.03
C PRO A 51 -9.63 7.14 -6.28
N ASN A 52 -10.32 6.09 -6.71
CA ASN A 52 -11.55 5.67 -6.05
C ASN A 52 -11.28 5.09 -4.66
N TRP A 53 -10.19 4.35 -4.49
CA TRP A 53 -9.77 3.84 -3.19
C TRP A 53 -9.51 4.98 -2.21
N LEU A 54 -8.78 6.01 -2.65
CA LEU A 54 -8.49 7.17 -1.79
C LEU A 54 -9.77 7.90 -1.36
N GLU A 55 -10.77 7.99 -2.24
CA GLU A 55 -12.05 8.59 -1.88
C GLU A 55 -12.75 7.79 -0.79
N ARG A 56 -12.66 6.45 -0.82
CA ARG A 56 -13.20 5.60 0.24
C ARG A 56 -12.47 5.83 1.56
N LEU A 57 -11.15 5.94 1.51
CA LEU A 57 -10.35 6.12 2.73
C LEU A 57 -10.66 7.44 3.43
N LYS A 58 -10.99 8.49 2.69
CA LYS A 58 -11.33 9.80 3.27
C LYS A 58 -12.54 9.74 4.22
N LYS A 59 -13.36 8.71 4.09
CA LYS A 59 -14.58 8.55 4.88
C LYS A 59 -14.38 7.68 6.13
N LEU A 60 -13.16 7.18 6.35
CA LEU A 60 -12.87 6.26 7.44
C LEU A 60 -11.97 6.92 8.48
N PRO A 61 -12.15 6.57 9.76
CA PRO A 61 -11.19 6.98 10.78
C PRO A 61 -9.87 6.24 10.56
N SER A 62 -8.77 6.89 10.90
CA SER A 62 -7.46 6.24 10.76
C SER A 62 -7.23 5.24 11.90
N ALA A 63 -6.43 4.21 11.64
CA ALA A 63 -5.99 3.29 12.68
C ALA A 63 -5.23 4.05 13.77
N LYS A 64 -4.46 5.07 13.40
CA LYS A 64 -3.74 5.93 14.32
C LYS A 64 -4.69 6.66 15.27
N SER A 65 -5.78 7.25 14.74
CA SER A 65 -6.75 7.98 15.56
C SER A 65 -7.49 7.07 16.52
N GLU A 66 -7.62 5.79 16.20
CA GLU A 66 -8.28 4.79 17.03
C GLU A 66 -7.32 4.07 17.98
N GLY A 67 -6.05 4.46 18.00
CA GLY A 67 -5.06 3.85 18.87
C GLY A 67 -4.73 2.40 18.54
N LYS A 68 -4.93 1.99 17.31
CA LYS A 68 -4.65 0.61 16.88
C LYS A 68 -3.15 0.33 16.88
N THR A 69 -2.80 -0.92 17.18
CA THR A 69 -1.41 -1.38 17.11
C THR A 69 -0.92 -1.39 15.67
N ARG A 70 0.33 -1.06 15.49
CA ARG A 70 0.97 -1.04 14.17
C ARG A 70 2.00 -2.16 14.09
N GLU A 71 1.85 -3.05 13.09
CA GLU A 71 2.74 -4.20 12.88
C GLU A 71 3.02 -4.40 11.39
N ASP A 72 3.43 -3.34 10.70
CA ASP A 72 3.74 -3.45 9.28
C ASP A 72 5.22 -3.79 9.05
N PHE A 73 5.49 -4.60 8.03
CA PHE A 73 6.86 -4.94 7.69
C PHE A 73 6.95 -5.53 6.28
N ILE A 74 8.14 -5.44 5.71
CA ILE A 74 8.45 -6.04 4.42
C ILE A 74 8.85 -7.50 4.64
N VAL A 75 8.16 -8.42 3.95
CA VAL A 75 8.51 -9.86 4.00
C VAL A 75 9.67 -10.14 3.06
N THR A 76 9.59 -9.65 1.82
CA THR A 76 10.65 -9.85 0.83
C THR A 76 10.57 -8.79 -0.26
N ILE A 77 11.72 -8.49 -0.84
CA ILE A 77 11.84 -7.66 -2.03
C ILE A 77 12.56 -8.48 -3.08
N ASP A 78 11.94 -8.64 -4.24
CA ASP A 78 12.55 -9.31 -5.39
C ASP A 78 12.82 -8.24 -6.46
N ARG A 79 14.10 -7.99 -6.72
CA ARG A 79 14.54 -6.97 -7.68
C ARG A 79 14.98 -7.66 -8.97
N SER A 80 14.27 -7.40 -10.07
CA SER A 80 14.70 -7.98 -11.34
C SER A 80 15.78 -7.13 -12.01
N ASP A 81 15.77 -5.80 -11.77
CA ASP A 81 16.77 -4.87 -12.26
C ASP A 81 16.77 -3.61 -11.37
N ASP A 82 17.44 -2.56 -11.83
CA ASP A 82 17.54 -1.31 -11.07
C ASP A 82 16.23 -0.51 -11.03
N ASN A 83 15.24 -0.90 -11.82
CA ASN A 83 14.03 -0.10 -12.03
C ASN A 83 12.73 -0.84 -11.70
N THR A 84 12.77 -2.13 -11.38
CA THR A 84 11.56 -2.93 -11.17
C THR A 84 11.73 -3.85 -9.98
N ALA A 85 10.76 -3.85 -9.08
CA ALA A 85 10.78 -4.69 -7.90
C ALA A 85 9.38 -5.22 -7.58
N PHE A 86 9.33 -6.47 -7.12
CA PHE A 86 8.17 -7.06 -6.50
C PHE A 86 8.39 -7.02 -4.99
N VAL A 87 7.38 -6.61 -4.23
CA VAL A 87 7.49 -6.48 -2.78
C VAL A 87 6.30 -7.17 -2.12
N LYS A 88 6.60 -8.13 -1.25
CA LYS A 88 5.58 -8.74 -0.41
C LYS A 88 5.67 -8.09 0.96
N VAL A 89 4.54 -7.58 1.44
CA VAL A 89 4.50 -6.90 2.73
C VAL A 89 3.35 -7.43 3.57
N ARG A 90 3.46 -7.22 4.89
CA ARG A 90 2.35 -7.41 5.82
C ARG A 90 2.05 -6.10 6.49
N CYS A 91 0.77 -5.81 6.61
CA CYS A 91 0.28 -4.62 7.29
C CYS A 91 -1.08 -4.93 7.88
N GLN A 92 -1.61 -4.00 8.65
CA GLN A 92 -2.86 -4.29 9.34
C GLN A 92 -3.71 -3.05 9.51
N TRP A 93 -5.00 -3.29 9.50
CA TRP A 93 -6.02 -2.35 9.96
C TRP A 93 -6.99 -3.22 10.75
N PRO A 94 -6.68 -3.47 12.04
CA PRO A 94 -7.45 -4.45 12.82
C PRO A 94 -8.96 -4.24 12.71
N PRO A 95 -9.76 -5.27 12.57
CA PRO A 95 -9.43 -6.71 12.69
C PRO A 95 -8.86 -7.36 11.43
N ARG A 96 -8.52 -6.57 10.40
CA ARG A 96 -7.97 -7.10 9.15
C ARG A 96 -6.45 -7.08 9.18
N TYR A 97 -5.87 -8.22 8.80
CA TYR A 97 -4.42 -8.41 8.73
C TYR A 97 -4.07 -8.77 7.29
N PHE A 98 -3.44 -7.83 6.59
CA PHE A 98 -3.24 -7.90 5.15
C PHE A 98 -1.92 -8.53 4.77
N THR A 99 -1.93 -9.27 3.67
CA THR A 99 -0.74 -9.62 2.91
C THR A 99 -0.88 -8.96 1.56
N ASP A 100 0.04 -8.07 1.23
CA ASP A 100 0.03 -7.32 -0.02
C ASP A 100 1.15 -7.77 -0.92
N TYR A 101 0.84 -7.88 -2.21
CA TYR A 101 1.80 -8.13 -3.27
C TYR A 101 1.86 -6.86 -4.12
N LEU A 102 2.98 -6.15 -4.01
CA LEU A 102 3.17 -4.86 -4.66
C LEU A 102 4.17 -4.99 -5.79
N VAL A 103 3.93 -4.29 -6.89
CA VAL A 103 4.96 -4.07 -7.91
C VAL A 103 5.31 -2.59 -7.86
N ALA A 104 6.60 -2.30 -7.75
CA ALA A 104 7.10 -0.94 -7.74
C ALA A 104 8.06 -0.75 -8.90
N MET A 105 8.03 0.44 -9.49
CA MET A 105 8.90 0.80 -10.60
C MET A 105 9.53 2.15 -10.37
N LYS A 106 10.78 2.29 -10.80
CA LYS A 106 11.50 3.55 -10.70
C LYS A 106 11.18 4.42 -11.91
N LEU A 107 10.55 5.54 -11.64
CA LEU A 107 10.18 6.54 -12.63
C LEU A 107 11.17 7.72 -12.55
N PRO A 108 11.14 8.67 -13.49
CA PRO A 108 12.07 9.81 -13.43
C PRO A 108 12.02 10.59 -12.12
N ASP A 109 10.87 10.62 -11.44
CA ASP A 109 10.70 11.34 -10.17
C ASP A 109 10.81 10.44 -8.94
N GLY A 110 11.22 9.19 -9.10
CA GLY A 110 11.42 8.24 -8.01
C GLY A 110 10.56 7.00 -8.12
N TRP A 111 10.67 6.14 -7.12
CA TRP A 111 9.90 4.88 -7.09
C TRP A 111 8.43 5.14 -6.81
N ARG A 112 7.57 4.38 -7.48
CA ARG A 112 6.13 4.38 -7.19
C ARG A 112 5.60 2.96 -7.27
N ILE A 113 4.57 2.69 -6.47
CA ILE A 113 3.83 1.42 -6.54
C ILE A 113 2.88 1.52 -7.73
N VAL A 114 2.98 0.56 -8.66
CA VAL A 114 2.19 0.57 -9.89
C VAL A 114 1.09 -0.48 -9.89
N SER A 115 1.11 -1.43 -8.95
CA SER A 115 0.01 -2.38 -8.77
C SER A 115 0.03 -2.95 -7.36
N LYS A 116 -1.16 -3.34 -6.89
CA LYS A 116 -1.34 -3.97 -5.58
C LYS A 116 -2.39 -5.07 -5.71
N SER A 117 -2.03 -6.28 -5.29
CA SER A 117 -2.98 -7.37 -5.10
C SER A 117 -2.85 -7.83 -3.66
N TYR A 118 -3.98 -8.10 -3.00
CA TYR A 118 -3.92 -8.39 -1.57
C TYR A 118 -4.98 -9.39 -1.12
N ARG A 119 -4.74 -9.95 0.05
CA ARG A 119 -5.70 -10.74 0.80
C ARG A 119 -5.60 -10.34 2.27
N TYR A 120 -6.57 -10.73 3.08
CA TYR A 120 -6.48 -10.48 4.51
C TYR A 120 -7.12 -11.62 5.31
N ASP A 121 -6.64 -11.74 6.55
CA ASP A 121 -7.23 -12.61 7.56
C ASP A 121 -7.94 -11.73 8.59
N LEU A 122 -9.04 -12.23 9.15
CA LEU A 122 -9.72 -11.57 10.26
C LEU A 122 -9.19 -12.17 11.57
N ARG A 123 -8.84 -11.31 12.51
CA ARG A 123 -8.35 -11.73 13.83
C ARG A 123 -9.07 -10.92 14.90
N ASP A 124 -9.38 -11.59 15.97
CA ASP A 124 -10.01 -10.96 17.13
C ASP A 124 -9.01 -10.16 17.96
#